data_a9a611e99f5e2f6bb633ee992be80132
#
_entry.id   a9a611e99f5e2f6bb633ee992be80132
#
_cell.length_a   1.000
_cell.length_b   1.000
_cell.length_c   1.000
_cell.angle_alpha   90.00
_cell.angle_beta   90.00
_cell.angle_gamma   90.00
#
_symmetry.space_group_name_H-M   'P 1'
#
loop_
_entity.id
_entity.type
_entity.pdbx_description
1 polymer ?
#
loop_
_entity_poly.entity_id
_entity_poly.type
_entity_poly.pdbx_seq_one_letter_code
_entity_poly.pdbx_strand_id
1 'polypeptide(L)'
;MKNKVVIIGCGNVGMSYAYALLNQKTRVNELALIDLDEKRIEGEVMDLNHCLPFAPTPMTIKKGSYEDCSDATIVMIAAGANQNPGETRMDLINKNSKIF
;
A
#
# COMPACT_ATOMS: atom_id res chain seq x y z
N MET A 1 14.08 -17.40 2.68
CA MET A 1 12.76 -17.14 3.24
C MET A 1 12.15 -15.91 2.57
N LYS A 2 10.91 -16.00 2.15
CA LYS A 2 10.23 -14.93 1.47
C LYS A 2 9.45 -14.08 2.46
N ASN A 3 9.75 -12.79 2.54
CA ASN A 3 9.05 -11.83 3.38
C ASN A 3 8.23 -10.89 2.49
N LYS A 4 6.94 -11.01 2.56
CA LYS A 4 6.00 -10.26 1.74
C LYS A 4 5.20 -9.29 2.59
N VAL A 5 5.14 -8.05 2.15
CA VAL A 5 4.31 -7.00 2.76
C VAL A 5 3.21 -6.63 1.78
N VAL A 6 1.99 -6.58 2.26
CA VAL A 6 0.83 -6.13 1.49
C VAL A 6 0.33 -4.83 2.09
N ILE A 7 0.15 -3.80 1.26
CA ILE A 7 -0.43 -2.53 1.68
C ILE A 7 -1.79 -2.38 1.01
N ILE A 8 -2.83 -2.29 1.82
CA ILE A 8 -4.20 -2.05 1.36
C ILE A 8 -4.54 -0.59 1.60
N GLY A 9 -4.78 0.14 0.53
CA GLY A 9 -4.99 1.58 0.59
C GLY A 9 -3.69 2.35 0.35
N CYS A 10 -3.55 2.88 -0.85
CA CYS A 10 -2.31 3.53 -1.30
C CYS A 10 -2.49 5.05 -1.42
N GLY A 11 -3.17 5.64 -0.44
CA GLY A 11 -3.21 7.08 -0.26
C GLY A 11 -1.89 7.58 0.35
N ASN A 12 -1.92 8.78 0.91
CA ASN A 12 -0.70 9.41 1.43
C ASN A 12 0.01 8.57 2.49
N VAL A 13 -0.75 7.98 3.41
CA VAL A 13 -0.17 7.17 4.50
C VAL A 13 0.41 5.87 3.96
N GLY A 14 -0.36 5.14 3.13
CA GLY A 14 0.11 3.88 2.54
C GLY A 14 1.35 4.07 1.69
N MET A 15 1.38 5.09 0.86
CA MET A 15 2.53 5.37 0.01
C MET A 15 3.74 5.87 0.80
N SER A 16 3.53 6.64 1.87
CA SER A 16 4.63 7.04 2.75
C SER A 16 5.30 5.82 3.37
N TYR A 17 4.50 4.85 3.79
CA TYR A 17 5.01 3.59 4.33
C TYR A 17 5.79 2.80 3.26
N ALA A 18 5.26 2.73 2.04
CA ALA A 18 5.91 2.03 0.93
C ALA A 18 7.28 2.63 0.62
N TYR A 19 7.36 3.96 0.51
CA TYR A 19 8.64 4.64 0.27
C TYR A 19 9.61 4.47 1.44
N ALA A 20 9.12 4.47 2.67
CA ALA A 20 9.96 4.23 3.84
C ALA A 20 10.58 2.82 3.81
N LEU A 21 9.77 1.81 3.44
CA LEU A 21 10.28 0.44 3.28
C LEU A 21 11.35 0.36 2.20
N LEU A 22 11.12 1.04 1.08
CA LEU A 22 12.05 1.02 -0.05
C LEU A 22 13.40 1.65 0.31
N ASN A 23 13.39 2.69 1.12
CA ASN A 23 14.58 3.45 1.48
C ASN A 23 15.35 2.88 2.67
N GLN A 24 14.83 1.85 3.31
CA GLN A 24 15.50 1.21 4.44
C GLN A 24 16.07 -0.15 4.05
N LYS A 25 17.13 -0.53 4.70
CA LYS A 25 17.67 -1.88 4.55
C LYS A 25 16.79 -2.84 5.34
N THR A 26 15.93 -3.58 4.65
CA THR A 26 14.97 -4.49 5.25
C THR A 26 15.13 -5.90 4.70
N ARG A 27 14.41 -6.86 5.29
CA ARG A 27 14.32 -8.22 4.78
C ARG A 27 13.09 -8.45 3.91
N VAL A 28 12.41 -7.38 3.52
CA VAL A 28 11.24 -7.47 2.64
C VAL A 28 11.69 -7.80 1.23
N ASN A 29 11.16 -8.87 0.66
CA ASN A 29 11.46 -9.32 -0.71
C ASN A 29 10.39 -8.90 -1.70
N GLU A 30 9.16 -8.76 -1.25
CA GLU A 30 8.02 -8.49 -2.10
C GLU A 30 7.08 -7.49 -1.44
N LEU A 31 6.66 -6.51 -2.22
CA LEU A 31 5.71 -5.50 -1.81
C LEU A 31 4.54 -5.51 -2.78
N ALA A 32 3.35 -5.81 -2.29
CA ALA A 32 2.12 -5.80 -3.08
C ALA A 32 1.24 -4.64 -2.64
N LEU A 33 0.78 -3.86 -3.61
CA LEU A 33 -0.06 -2.68 -3.35
C LEU A 33 -1.47 -2.93 -3.85
N ILE A 34 -2.46 -2.68 -3.00
CA ILE A 34 -3.87 -2.85 -3.31
C ILE A 34 -4.60 -1.53 -3.07
N ASP A 35 -5.38 -1.09 -4.05
CA ASP A 35 -6.22 0.10 -3.92
C ASP A 35 -7.44 -0.05 -4.83
N LEU A 36 -8.52 0.63 -4.49
CA LEU A 36 -9.73 0.68 -5.32
C LEU A 36 -9.49 1.44 -6.63
N ASP A 37 -8.61 2.42 -6.61
CA ASP A 37 -8.22 3.18 -7.80
C ASP A 37 -7.07 2.48 -8.53
N GLU A 38 -7.41 1.63 -9.48
CA GLU A 38 -6.44 0.82 -10.21
C GLU A 38 -5.45 1.63 -11.04
N LYS A 39 -5.89 2.73 -11.63
CA LYS A 39 -5.00 3.59 -12.42
C LYS A 39 -3.96 4.26 -11.53
N ARG A 40 -4.37 4.70 -10.36
CA ARG A 40 -3.48 5.30 -9.38
C ARG A 40 -2.43 4.29 -8.93
N ILE A 41 -2.86 3.06 -8.62
CA ILE A 41 -1.94 2.03 -8.14
C ILE A 41 -0.93 1.63 -9.21
N GLU A 42 -1.32 1.58 -10.46
CA GLU A 42 -0.39 1.30 -11.55
C GLU A 42 0.71 2.36 -11.64
N GLY A 43 0.34 3.64 -11.52
CA GLY A 43 1.30 4.74 -11.49
C GLY A 43 2.23 4.67 -10.30
N GLU A 44 1.71 4.38 -9.11
CA GLU A 44 2.52 4.27 -7.90
C GLU A 44 3.49 3.10 -7.96
N VAL A 45 3.07 1.97 -8.50
CA VAL A 45 3.95 0.81 -8.69
C VAL A 45 5.08 1.15 -9.66
N MET A 46 4.78 1.86 -10.73
CA MET A 46 5.81 2.31 -11.68
C MET A 46 6.81 3.24 -11.01
N ASP A 47 6.34 4.22 -10.25
CA ASP A 47 7.21 5.18 -9.56
C ASP A 47 8.14 4.48 -8.57
N LEU A 48 7.61 3.54 -7.78
CA LEU A 48 8.43 2.79 -6.84
C LEU A 48 9.48 1.93 -7.55
N ASN A 49 9.11 1.29 -8.66
CA ASN A 49 10.05 0.48 -9.44
C ASN A 49 11.17 1.34 -10.06
N HIS A 50 10.87 2.58 -10.41
CA HIS A 50 11.89 3.51 -10.89
C HIS A 50 12.89 3.90 -9.79
N CYS A 51 12.50 3.83 -8.53
CA CYS A 51 13.38 4.11 -7.39
C CYS A 51 14.23 2.90 -6.97
N LEU A 52 13.84 1.68 -7.35
CA LEU A 52 14.50 0.45 -6.92
C LEU A 52 16.02 0.40 -7.20
N PRO A 53 16.52 0.89 -8.34
CA PRO A 53 17.97 0.87 -8.58
C PRO A 53 18.80 1.62 -7.53
N PHE A 54 18.18 2.54 -6.81
CA PHE A 54 18.82 3.34 -5.77
C PHE A 54 18.52 2.85 -4.35
N ALA A 55 17.71 1.78 -4.22
CA ALA A 55 17.33 1.24 -2.93
C ALA A 55 18.44 0.35 -2.35
N PRO A 56 18.59 0.30 -1.02
CA PRO A 56 19.63 -0.52 -0.38
C PRO A 56 19.36 -2.02 -0.45
N THR A 57 18.12 -2.43 -0.69
CA THR A 57 17.74 -3.84 -0.75
C THR A 57 16.84 -4.07 -1.97
N PRO A 58 17.14 -5.07 -2.81
CA PRO A 58 16.26 -5.39 -3.93
C PRO A 58 14.95 -6.00 -3.44
N MET A 59 13.84 -5.65 -4.09
CA MET A 59 12.54 -6.25 -3.82
C MET A 59 11.68 -6.23 -5.07
N THR A 60 10.65 -7.08 -5.09
CA THR A 60 9.65 -7.09 -6.15
C THR A 60 8.47 -6.22 -5.71
N ILE A 61 8.14 -5.21 -6.51
CA ILE A 61 7.00 -4.33 -6.23
C ILE A 61 5.96 -4.54 -7.32
N LYS A 62 4.74 -4.85 -6.92
CA LYS A 62 3.67 -5.17 -7.86
C LYS A 62 2.32 -4.66 -7.39
N LYS A 63 1.40 -4.51 -8.34
CA LYS A 63 -0.02 -4.37 -8.05
C LYS A 63 -0.53 -5.71 -7.56
N GLY A 64 -1.14 -5.73 -6.37
CA GLY A 64 -1.61 -6.96 -5.75
C GLY A 64 -3.12 -7.13 -5.82
N SER A 65 -3.56 -8.28 -5.37
CA SER A 65 -4.96 -8.60 -5.13
C SER A 65 -5.11 -9.10 -3.69
N TYR A 66 -6.34 -9.25 -3.22
CA TYR A 66 -6.58 -9.73 -1.85
C TYR A 66 -6.04 -11.14 -1.62
N GLU A 67 -5.86 -11.92 -2.68
CA GLU A 67 -5.24 -13.25 -2.59
C GLU A 67 -3.79 -13.16 -2.13
N ASP A 68 -3.12 -12.07 -2.41
CA ASP A 68 -1.74 -11.84 -1.97
C ASP A 68 -1.61 -11.80 -0.44
N CYS A 69 -2.71 -11.54 0.27
CA CYS A 69 -2.69 -11.53 1.74
C CYS A 69 -2.53 -12.92 2.34
N SER A 70 -2.82 -13.98 1.61
CA SER A 70 -2.80 -15.35 2.13
C SER A 70 -1.42 -15.81 2.57
N ASP A 71 -0.37 -15.35 1.91
CA ASP A 71 1.01 -15.69 2.23
C ASP A 71 1.85 -14.48 2.68
N ALA A 72 1.17 -13.38 3.04
CA ALA A 72 1.86 -12.18 3.48
C ALA A 72 2.44 -12.33 4.89
N THR A 73 3.62 -11.79 5.09
CA THR A 73 4.23 -11.69 6.42
C THR A 73 3.55 -10.58 7.22
N ILE A 74 3.27 -9.45 6.57
CA ILE A 74 2.60 -8.29 7.16
C ILE A 74 1.57 -7.77 6.19
N VAL A 75 0.39 -7.45 6.69
CA VAL A 75 -0.65 -6.75 5.93
C VAL A 75 -0.90 -5.43 6.65
N MET A 76 -0.65 -4.32 5.95
CA MET A 76 -0.91 -2.99 6.46
C MET A 76 -2.17 -2.45 5.80
N ILE A 77 -3.13 -2.03 6.60
CA ILE A 77 -4.37 -1.45 6.11
C ILE A 77 -4.36 0.05 6.37
N ALA A 78 -4.28 0.82 5.31
CA ALA A 78 -4.32 2.28 5.35
C ALA A 78 -5.48 2.83 4.50
N ALA A 79 -6.42 1.96 4.15
CA ALA A 79 -7.57 2.33 3.36
C ALA A 79 -8.55 3.18 4.19
N GLY A 80 -9.21 4.09 3.52
CA GLY A 80 -10.23 4.93 4.14
C GLY A 80 -10.62 6.06 3.19
N ALA A 81 -11.86 6.50 3.29
CA ALA A 81 -12.34 7.64 2.53
C ALA A 81 -11.91 8.94 3.22
N ASN A 82 -11.60 9.95 2.43
CA ASN A 82 -11.33 11.28 2.96
C ASN A 82 -12.65 11.92 3.41
N GLN A 83 -12.57 12.73 4.47
CA GLN A 83 -13.71 13.49 4.94
C GLN A 83 -14.01 14.62 3.94
N ASN A 84 -15.22 14.65 3.42
CA ASN A 84 -15.65 15.70 2.52
C ASN A 84 -16.10 16.94 3.31
N PRO A 85 -16.07 18.14 2.70
CA PRO A 85 -16.62 19.33 3.35
C PRO A 85 -18.05 19.13 3.81
N GLY A 86 -18.34 19.45 5.06
CA GLY A 86 -19.67 19.28 5.65
C GLY A 86 -19.95 17.91 6.24
N GLU A 87 -19.07 16.93 6.05
CA GLU A 87 -19.23 15.63 6.68
C GLU A 87 -18.74 15.65 8.13
N THR A 88 -19.40 14.86 8.97
CA THR A 88 -18.95 14.64 10.34
C THR A 88 -17.99 13.46 10.40
N ARG A 89 -17.31 13.30 11.54
CA ARG A 89 -16.48 12.11 11.76
C ARG A 89 -17.29 10.83 11.75
N MET A 90 -18.54 10.89 12.21
CA MET A 90 -19.43 9.72 12.18
C MET A 90 -19.76 9.30 10.77
N ASP A 91 -19.98 10.27 9.86
CA ASP A 91 -20.20 9.97 8.45
C ASP A 91 -18.98 9.31 7.84
N LEU A 92 -17.79 9.78 8.19
CA LEU A 92 -16.53 9.21 7.71
C LEU A 92 -16.33 7.78 8.24
N ILE A 93 -16.65 7.52 9.49
CA ILE A 93 -16.57 6.18 10.08
C ILE A 93 -17.49 5.22 9.34
N ASN A 94 -18.73 5.66 9.06
CA ASN A 94 -19.69 4.84 8.32
C ASN A 94 -19.21 4.52 6.90
N LYS A 95 -18.61 5.48 6.21
CA LYS A 95 -17.97 5.26 4.91
C LYS A 95 -16.86 4.23 4.99
N ASN A 96 -15.97 4.38 5.95
CA ASN A 96 -14.81 3.51 6.10
C ASN A 96 -15.22 2.09 6.47
N SER A 97 -16.27 1.93 7.27
CA SER A 97 -16.83 0.62 7.61
C SER A 97 -17.28 -0.15 6.38
N LYS A 98 -17.77 0.54 5.35
CA LYS A 98 -18.17 -0.10 4.09
C LYS A 98 -17.00 -0.48 3.22
N ILE A 99 -15.85 0.18 3.36
CA ILE A 99 -14.62 -0.12 2.62
C ILE A 99 -13.97 -1.39 3.19
N PHE A 100 -13.97 -1.52 4.48
CA PHE A 100 -13.42 -2.68 5.18
C PHE A 100 -14.42 -3.82 5.27
#